data_252f72c41161cf4977218e865034961d
#
_entry.id   252f72c41161cf4977218e865034961d
#
_cell.length_a   1.000
_cell.length_b   1.000
_cell.length_c   1.000
_cell.angle_alpha   90.00
_cell.angle_beta   90.00
_cell.angle_gamma   90.00
#
_symmetry.space_group_name_H-M   'P 1'
#
loop_
_entity.id
_entity.type
_entity.pdbx_description
1 polymer ?
#
loop_
_entity_poly.entity_id
_entity_poly.type
_entity_poly.pdbx_seq_one_letter_code
_entity_poly.pdbx_strand_id
1 'polypeptide(L)'
;SLPDRVKVTAYDQWWRLLGVTEQVRAFDALLARTREAHPALVDWVARSPLRALAVSTDWEHLLAAHAWLVESAGQGRHLREVTAPGVDTKFIEGHTRVLGEWLDATVAFDPRHSAARRFARRYGFAEAPQLLRLRVDAGLGVLPPGVSEVGLRVAEAGALAVAPSQVLIVENLTTYLAVPVPEGGVVVWGQGFDAGRLGRMPWLGVALRVRYWGDLDTHGFAILDLVRSQVPQVTSVLMDLDTLLHHRSRWVPEPKQTRADLAAAGQAYQPGA
;
A
#
# COMPACT_ATOMS: atom_id res chain seq x y z
N SER A 1 16.83 60.42 -8.61
CA SER A 1 17.96 59.48 -8.52
C SER A 1 17.63 58.36 -7.58
N LEU A 2 17.79 57.14 -8.01
CA LEU A 2 17.67 55.95 -7.15
C LEU A 2 18.87 55.92 -6.19
N PRO A 3 18.68 55.52 -4.93
CA PRO A 3 19.78 55.40 -4.00
C PRO A 3 20.75 54.28 -4.43
N ASP A 4 22.04 54.62 -4.48
CA ASP A 4 23.13 53.68 -4.85
C ASP A 4 23.30 52.50 -3.86
N ARG A 5 22.81 52.63 -2.65
CA ARG A 5 22.91 51.62 -1.58
C ARG A 5 21.71 51.66 -0.65
N VAL A 6 21.17 50.51 -0.35
CA VAL A 6 20.17 50.31 0.71
C VAL A 6 20.88 49.61 1.87
N LYS A 7 20.89 50.24 3.06
CA LYS A 7 21.43 49.63 4.27
C LYS A 7 20.27 49.13 5.11
N VAL A 8 20.25 47.82 5.33
CA VAL A 8 19.28 47.15 6.20
C VAL A 8 19.97 46.80 7.50
N THR A 9 19.42 47.27 8.63
CA THR A 9 20.02 47.13 9.98
C THR A 9 19.21 46.26 10.93
N ALA A 10 17.97 45.92 10.52
CA ALA A 10 17.08 45.07 11.33
C ALA A 10 16.29 44.11 10.44
N TYR A 11 15.90 42.97 10.99
CA TYR A 11 15.17 41.93 10.25
C TYR A 11 13.82 42.37 9.73
N ASP A 12 13.09 43.25 10.48
CA ASP A 12 11.80 43.80 10.05
C ASP A 12 11.89 44.65 8.77
N GLN A 13 13.03 45.30 8.54
CA GLN A 13 13.29 46.01 7.29
C GLN A 13 13.47 45.04 6.12
N TRP A 14 14.16 43.93 6.33
CA TRP A 14 14.28 42.84 5.35
C TRP A 14 12.93 42.24 5.01
N TRP A 15 12.10 41.94 6.02
CA TRP A 15 10.79 41.34 5.81
C TRP A 15 9.87 42.28 5.00
N ARG A 16 9.93 43.56 5.28
CA ARG A 16 9.19 44.58 4.49
C ARG A 16 9.70 44.67 3.05
N LEU A 17 11.02 44.68 2.85
CA LEU A 17 11.63 44.72 1.55
C LEU A 17 11.27 43.53 0.68
N LEU A 18 11.24 42.31 1.29
CA LEU A 18 10.91 41.05 0.65
C LEU A 18 9.39 40.82 0.55
N GLY A 19 8.56 41.65 1.18
CA GLY A 19 7.11 41.49 1.18
C GLY A 19 6.61 40.29 1.99
N VAL A 20 7.41 39.77 2.98
CA VAL A 20 7.11 38.55 3.74
C VAL A 20 6.70 38.83 5.20
N THR A 21 6.40 40.06 5.56
CA THR A 21 6.09 40.43 6.97
C THR A 21 4.91 39.65 7.52
N GLU A 22 3.86 39.42 6.74
CA GLU A 22 2.68 38.69 7.18
C GLU A 22 2.98 37.20 7.36
N GLN A 23 3.79 36.59 6.48
CA GLN A 23 4.23 35.21 6.61
C GLN A 23 5.07 35.00 7.87
N VAL A 24 5.94 35.95 8.20
CA VAL A 24 6.76 35.88 9.43
C VAL A 24 5.86 35.95 10.68
N ARG A 25 4.90 36.90 10.71
CA ARG A 25 3.95 36.99 11.83
C ARG A 25 3.10 35.72 11.98
N ALA A 26 2.62 35.17 10.85
CA ALA A 26 1.87 33.92 10.86
C ALA A 26 2.72 32.76 11.39
N PHE A 27 3.99 32.68 10.97
CA PHE A 27 4.92 31.68 11.47
C PHE A 27 5.19 31.81 12.97
N ASP A 28 5.44 33.05 13.46
CA ASP A 28 5.66 33.30 14.89
C ASP A 28 4.44 32.88 15.73
N ALA A 29 3.24 33.16 15.22
CA ALA A 29 2.00 32.74 15.88
C ALA A 29 1.85 31.20 15.93
N LEU A 30 2.15 30.51 14.80
CA LEU A 30 2.16 29.05 14.76
C LEU A 30 3.18 28.46 15.75
N LEU A 31 4.39 29.01 15.78
CA LEU A 31 5.45 28.56 16.68
C LEU A 31 5.06 28.76 18.15
N ALA A 32 4.43 29.86 18.49
CA ALA A 32 3.96 30.13 19.85
C ALA A 32 2.88 29.12 20.28
N ARG A 33 1.87 28.89 19.43
CA ARG A 33 0.81 27.90 19.68
C ARG A 33 1.36 26.47 19.83
N THR A 34 2.30 26.11 18.95
CA THR A 34 2.92 24.79 19.01
C THR A 34 3.71 24.62 20.30
N ARG A 35 4.43 25.65 20.73
CA ARG A 35 5.20 25.62 21.99
C ARG A 35 4.30 25.42 23.21
N GLU A 36 3.11 26.01 23.20
CA GLU A 36 2.14 25.89 24.28
C GLU A 36 1.45 24.50 24.28
N ALA A 37 0.95 24.06 23.13
CA ALA A 37 0.11 22.86 23.03
C ALA A 37 0.93 21.56 22.85
N HIS A 38 2.01 21.60 22.08
CA HIS A 38 2.79 20.42 21.69
C HIS A 38 4.30 20.73 21.62
N PRO A 39 4.98 20.91 22.77
CA PRO A 39 6.40 21.30 22.80
C PRO A 39 7.33 20.39 21.97
N ALA A 40 7.02 19.10 21.88
CA ALA A 40 7.79 18.13 21.09
C ALA A 40 7.83 18.42 19.58
N LEU A 41 6.88 19.22 19.05
CA LEU A 41 6.81 19.59 17.64
C LEU A 41 7.53 20.90 17.31
N VAL A 42 7.98 21.66 18.30
CA VAL A 42 8.65 22.98 18.12
C VAL A 42 9.83 22.89 17.16
N ASP A 43 10.64 21.86 17.30
CA ASP A 43 11.81 21.64 16.45
C ASP A 43 11.45 21.37 15.00
N TRP A 44 10.35 20.65 14.75
CA TRP A 44 9.86 20.41 13.41
C TRP A 44 9.38 21.72 12.76
N VAL A 45 8.60 22.52 13.48
CA VAL A 45 8.11 23.83 13.02
C VAL A 45 9.27 24.74 12.69
N ALA A 46 10.24 24.86 13.59
CA ALA A 46 11.41 25.72 13.40
C ALA A 46 12.27 25.34 12.20
N ARG A 47 12.41 24.03 11.94
CA ARG A 47 13.17 23.51 10.79
C ARG A 47 12.40 23.52 9.46
N SER A 48 11.07 23.68 9.51
CA SER A 48 10.21 23.56 8.31
C SER A 48 9.22 24.72 8.16
N PRO A 49 9.66 26.00 8.20
CA PRO A 49 8.77 27.16 8.29
C PRO A 49 7.79 27.27 7.12
N LEU A 50 8.25 27.06 5.89
CA LEU A 50 7.39 27.14 4.71
C LEU A 50 6.34 26.04 4.67
N ARG A 51 6.68 24.85 5.18
CA ARG A 51 5.74 23.72 5.26
C ARG A 51 4.71 23.94 6.37
N ALA A 52 5.12 24.48 7.51
CA ALA A 52 4.20 24.87 8.58
C ALA A 52 3.21 25.93 8.08
N LEU A 53 3.69 26.94 7.37
CA LEU A 53 2.83 27.97 6.77
C LEU A 53 1.87 27.40 5.71
N ALA A 54 2.30 26.43 4.90
CA ALA A 54 1.47 25.82 3.87
C ALA A 54 0.26 25.04 4.43
N VAL A 55 0.32 24.61 5.70
CA VAL A 55 -0.78 23.90 6.39
C VAL A 55 -1.37 24.71 7.56
N SER A 56 -1.11 26.00 7.58
CA SER A 56 -1.50 26.89 8.69
C SER A 56 -3.01 27.00 8.91
N THR A 57 -3.81 26.88 7.85
CA THR A 57 -5.28 26.89 7.90
C THR A 57 -5.83 25.67 8.66
N ASP A 58 -5.13 24.56 8.62
CA ASP A 58 -5.56 23.31 9.23
C ASP A 58 -4.85 23.01 10.57
N TRP A 59 -4.11 24.02 11.10
CA TRP A 59 -3.18 23.81 12.20
C TRP A 59 -3.82 23.21 13.44
N GLU A 60 -4.94 23.74 13.89
CA GLU A 60 -5.64 23.26 15.08
C GLU A 60 -6.15 21.82 14.90
N HIS A 61 -6.67 21.52 13.72
CA HIS A 61 -7.10 20.14 13.38
C HIS A 61 -5.91 19.18 13.29
N LEU A 62 -4.76 19.64 12.78
CA LEU A 62 -3.54 18.86 12.75
C LEU A 62 -3.03 18.55 14.16
N LEU A 63 -3.05 19.52 15.06
CA LEU A 63 -2.66 19.32 16.46
C LEU A 63 -3.62 18.33 17.16
N ALA A 64 -4.93 18.49 16.96
CA ALA A 64 -5.94 17.58 17.50
C ALA A 64 -5.80 16.15 16.92
N ALA A 65 -5.56 16.04 15.62
CA ALA A 65 -5.30 14.77 14.96
C ALA A 65 -4.03 14.10 15.51
N HIS A 66 -2.95 14.85 15.66
CA HIS A 66 -1.69 14.35 16.18
C HIS A 66 -1.84 13.83 17.61
N ALA A 67 -2.51 14.58 18.50
CA ALA A 67 -2.76 14.15 19.88
C ALA A 67 -3.49 12.80 19.93
N TRP A 68 -4.57 12.66 19.15
CA TRP A 68 -5.32 11.42 19.04
C TRP A 68 -4.48 10.27 18.47
N LEU A 69 -3.68 10.56 17.44
CA LEU A 69 -2.80 9.55 16.81
C LEU A 69 -1.72 9.06 17.76
N VAL A 70 -1.10 9.95 18.56
CA VAL A 70 -0.10 9.58 19.58
C VAL A 70 -0.73 8.65 20.63
N GLU A 71 -1.92 9.00 21.13
CA GLU A 71 -2.63 8.18 22.11
C GLU A 71 -3.01 6.81 21.55
N SER A 72 -3.40 6.75 20.27
CA SER A 72 -3.95 5.54 19.65
C SER A 72 -2.92 4.66 18.93
N ALA A 73 -1.69 5.15 18.76
CA ALA A 73 -0.63 4.42 18.05
C ALA A 73 -0.30 3.08 18.73
N GLY A 74 -0.15 2.03 17.93
CA GLY A 74 0.17 0.68 18.43
C GLY A 74 -0.97 -0.06 19.11
N GLN A 75 -2.16 0.54 19.26
CA GLN A 75 -3.30 -0.10 19.93
C GLN A 75 -4.18 -0.93 18.97
N GLY A 76 -3.85 -1.01 17.69
CA GLY A 76 -4.65 -1.73 16.70
C GLY A 76 -6.02 -1.11 16.42
N ARG A 77 -6.22 0.15 16.75
CA ARG A 77 -7.44 0.90 16.41
C ARG A 77 -7.47 1.23 14.91
N HIS A 78 -8.66 1.36 14.34
CA HIS A 78 -8.79 1.88 12.99
C HIS A 78 -8.69 3.41 12.97
N LEU A 79 -8.07 3.98 11.92
CA LEU A 79 -8.06 5.45 11.74
C LEU A 79 -9.49 6.04 11.68
N ARG A 80 -10.49 5.23 11.29
CA ARG A 80 -11.89 5.63 11.25
C ARG A 80 -12.53 5.85 12.64
N GLU A 81 -11.86 5.40 13.69
CA GLU A 81 -12.29 5.62 15.09
C GLU A 81 -11.84 6.98 15.63
N VAL A 82 -11.31 7.85 14.79
CA VAL A 82 -10.86 9.18 15.20
C VAL A 82 -12.00 9.96 15.85
N THR A 83 -11.74 10.48 17.07
CA THR A 83 -12.68 11.27 17.86
C THR A 83 -12.20 12.70 18.09
N ALA A 84 -11.07 13.07 17.47
CA ALA A 84 -10.53 14.43 17.58
C ALA A 84 -11.51 15.45 16.96
N PRO A 85 -11.79 16.58 17.63
CA PRO A 85 -12.75 17.57 17.13
C PRO A 85 -12.36 18.11 15.75
N GLY A 86 -13.32 18.10 14.81
CA GLY A 86 -13.14 18.60 13.44
C GLY A 86 -12.24 17.72 12.54
N VAL A 87 -11.86 16.53 13.00
CA VAL A 87 -10.97 15.60 12.27
C VAL A 87 -11.75 14.35 11.88
N ASP A 88 -11.71 14.02 10.60
CA ASP A 88 -12.19 12.74 10.08
C ASP A 88 -11.03 11.93 9.44
N THR A 89 -11.35 10.73 8.99
CA THR A 89 -10.36 9.86 8.33
C THR A 89 -9.77 10.49 7.07
N LYS A 90 -10.60 11.23 6.27
CA LYS A 90 -10.12 11.87 5.05
C LYS A 90 -9.14 13.00 5.35
N PHE A 91 -9.36 13.72 6.45
CA PHE A 91 -8.42 14.74 6.92
C PHE A 91 -7.06 14.09 7.23
N ILE A 92 -7.04 13.00 8.00
CA ILE A 92 -5.81 12.27 8.30
C ILE A 92 -5.14 11.78 7.02
N GLU A 93 -5.90 11.17 6.10
CA GLU A 93 -5.40 10.66 4.80
C GLU A 93 -4.78 11.77 3.94
N GLY A 94 -5.39 12.95 3.93
CA GLY A 94 -4.89 14.13 3.20
C GLY A 94 -3.60 14.70 3.80
N HIS A 95 -3.34 14.46 5.10
CA HIS A 95 -2.22 15.03 5.83
C HIS A 95 -1.20 14.00 6.32
N THR A 96 -1.21 12.77 5.80
CA THR A 96 -0.35 11.67 6.24
C THR A 96 1.14 12.01 6.25
N ARG A 97 1.60 12.89 5.35
CA ARG A 97 2.99 13.30 5.31
C ARG A 97 3.39 14.13 6.54
N VAL A 98 2.62 15.15 6.87
CA VAL A 98 2.90 16.03 8.02
C VAL A 98 2.71 15.27 9.32
N LEU A 99 1.56 14.59 9.45
CA LEU A 99 1.25 13.78 10.64
C LEU A 99 2.25 12.65 10.84
N GLY A 100 2.75 12.05 9.76
CA GLY A 100 3.79 11.03 9.82
C GLY A 100 5.10 11.58 10.36
N GLU A 101 5.55 12.74 9.88
CA GLU A 101 6.77 13.37 10.39
C GLU A 101 6.63 13.80 11.86
N TRP A 102 5.44 14.22 12.28
CA TRP A 102 5.17 14.55 13.68
C TRP A 102 5.16 13.30 14.57
N LEU A 103 4.56 12.22 14.11
CA LEU A 103 4.59 10.93 14.81
C LEU A 103 6.02 10.38 14.92
N ASP A 104 6.80 10.47 13.84
CA ASP A 104 8.22 10.06 13.83
C ASP A 104 9.06 10.83 14.88
N ALA A 105 8.65 12.06 15.22
CA ALA A 105 9.31 12.87 16.22
C ALA A 105 8.82 12.62 17.66
N THR A 106 7.63 12.03 17.85
CA THR A 106 6.95 11.99 19.15
C THR A 106 6.62 10.60 19.68
N VAL A 107 6.57 9.58 18.78
CA VAL A 107 6.22 8.20 19.15
C VAL A 107 7.42 7.28 19.02
N ALA A 108 7.67 6.46 20.05
CA ALA A 108 8.64 5.38 19.95
C ALA A 108 8.10 4.28 19.01
N PHE A 109 8.87 3.96 17.96
CA PHE A 109 8.46 2.96 16.99
C PHE A 109 8.59 1.53 17.52
N ASP A 110 7.58 0.71 17.25
CA ASP A 110 7.75 -0.74 17.26
C ASP A 110 8.59 -1.15 16.02
N PRO A 111 9.75 -1.81 16.21
CA PRO A 111 10.60 -2.26 15.12
C PRO A 111 9.85 -3.11 14.06
N ARG A 112 8.79 -3.83 14.49
CA ARG A 112 7.95 -4.65 13.59
C ARG A 112 7.20 -3.82 12.55
N HIS A 113 6.92 -2.55 12.84
CA HIS A 113 6.14 -1.66 11.99
C HIS A 113 6.99 -0.59 11.28
N SER A 114 8.21 -0.34 11.74
CA SER A 114 9.06 0.77 11.29
C SER A 114 9.35 0.77 9.77
N ALA A 115 9.43 -0.42 9.14
CA ALA A 115 9.68 -0.56 7.72
C ALA A 115 8.42 -0.44 6.83
N ALA A 116 7.22 -0.34 7.44
CA ALA A 116 5.98 -0.27 6.68
C ALA A 116 5.85 1.07 5.95
N ARG A 117 5.53 1.00 4.64
CA ARG A 117 5.34 2.20 3.80
C ARG A 117 3.97 2.85 3.99
N ARG A 118 2.96 2.09 4.42
CA ARG A 118 1.60 2.59 4.64
C ARG A 118 1.50 3.22 6.01
N PHE A 119 0.93 4.42 6.08
CA PHE A 119 0.77 5.21 7.31
C PHE A 119 0.14 4.40 8.45
N ALA A 120 -1.04 3.82 8.23
CA ALA A 120 -1.74 3.06 9.26
C ALA A 120 -0.85 1.93 9.84
N ARG A 121 -0.24 1.13 8.98
CA ARG A 121 0.59 0.01 9.39
C ARG A 121 1.87 0.45 10.11
N ARG A 122 2.46 1.58 9.65
CA ARG A 122 3.69 2.13 10.25
C ARG A 122 3.49 2.52 11.72
N TYR A 123 2.33 3.06 12.04
CA TYR A 123 1.99 3.52 13.39
C TYR A 123 1.11 2.54 14.17
N GLY A 124 0.98 1.29 13.71
CA GLY A 124 0.26 0.22 14.42
C GLY A 124 -1.25 0.40 14.45
N PHE A 125 -1.81 1.13 13.48
CA PHE A 125 -3.26 1.18 13.26
C PHE A 125 -3.73 -0.04 12.48
N ALA A 126 -4.97 -0.47 12.74
CA ALA A 126 -5.61 -1.54 12.01
C ALA A 126 -5.92 -1.12 10.57
N GLU A 127 -5.65 -2.00 9.65
CA GLU A 127 -6.08 -1.89 8.25
C GLU A 127 -7.26 -2.83 8.00
N ALA A 128 -8.08 -2.51 7.00
CA ALA A 128 -9.10 -3.45 6.54
C ALA A 128 -8.42 -4.77 6.14
N PRO A 129 -8.93 -5.92 6.61
CA PRO A 129 -8.37 -7.20 6.23
C PRO A 129 -8.48 -7.36 4.72
N GLN A 130 -7.38 -7.73 4.08
CA GLN A 130 -7.42 -8.07 2.68
C GLN A 130 -8.02 -9.47 2.54
N LEU A 131 -9.11 -9.55 1.77
CA LEU A 131 -9.79 -10.80 1.49
C LEU A 131 -9.21 -11.41 0.21
N LEU A 132 -8.94 -12.70 0.29
CA LEU A 132 -8.65 -13.52 -0.86
C LEU A 132 -9.98 -14.07 -1.40
N ARG A 133 -10.27 -13.85 -2.68
CA ARG A 133 -11.47 -14.42 -3.32
C ARG A 133 -11.12 -15.75 -3.95
N LEU A 134 -11.93 -16.73 -3.63
CA LEU A 134 -11.80 -18.12 -4.09
C LEU A 134 -13.10 -18.55 -4.75
N ARG A 135 -13.01 -19.14 -5.93
CA ARG A 135 -14.09 -19.93 -6.52
C ARG A 135 -13.71 -21.40 -6.44
N VAL A 136 -14.59 -22.18 -5.86
CA VAL A 136 -14.31 -23.56 -5.45
C VAL A 136 -15.27 -24.51 -6.15
N ASP A 137 -14.77 -25.60 -6.71
CA ASP A 137 -15.61 -26.64 -7.26
C ASP A 137 -16.45 -27.30 -6.16
N ALA A 138 -17.75 -27.43 -6.42
CA ALA A 138 -18.70 -28.00 -5.46
C ALA A 138 -18.35 -29.45 -5.03
N GLY A 139 -17.70 -30.20 -5.92
CA GLY A 139 -17.25 -31.56 -5.65
C GLY A 139 -16.21 -31.66 -4.53
N LEU A 140 -15.53 -30.57 -4.17
CA LEU A 140 -14.61 -30.53 -3.05
C LEU A 140 -15.29 -30.50 -1.68
N GLY A 141 -16.60 -30.20 -1.62
CA GLY A 141 -17.37 -30.20 -0.37
C GLY A 141 -16.94 -29.17 0.67
N VAL A 142 -16.19 -28.14 0.29
CA VAL A 142 -15.60 -27.14 1.20
C VAL A 142 -16.60 -26.01 1.51
N LEU A 143 -17.45 -25.68 0.55
CA LEU A 143 -18.44 -24.62 0.68
C LEU A 143 -19.86 -25.20 0.80
N PRO A 144 -20.80 -24.49 1.43
CA PRO A 144 -22.19 -24.92 1.49
C PRO A 144 -22.79 -25.10 0.08
N PRO A 145 -23.76 -25.99 -0.10
CA PRO A 145 -24.46 -26.14 -1.36
C PRO A 145 -25.00 -24.81 -1.92
N GLY A 146 -24.76 -24.55 -3.19
CA GLY A 146 -25.15 -23.30 -3.87
C GLY A 146 -24.18 -22.15 -3.70
N VAL A 147 -23.14 -22.27 -2.87
CA VAL A 147 -22.06 -21.29 -2.75
C VAL A 147 -20.85 -21.75 -3.54
N SER A 148 -20.48 -21.04 -4.59
CA SER A 148 -19.31 -21.35 -5.44
C SER A 148 -18.17 -20.37 -5.28
N GLU A 149 -18.38 -19.25 -4.57
CA GLU A 149 -17.37 -18.21 -4.36
C GLU A 149 -17.41 -17.72 -2.91
N VAL A 150 -16.21 -17.43 -2.37
CA VAL A 150 -16.04 -16.92 -1.01
C VAL A 150 -14.87 -15.93 -0.94
N GLY A 151 -15.03 -14.91 -0.09
CA GLY A 151 -13.95 -13.99 0.30
C GLY A 151 -13.49 -14.32 1.71
N LEU A 152 -12.25 -14.73 1.87
CA LEU A 152 -11.66 -15.14 3.14
C LEU A 152 -10.42 -14.28 3.47
N ARG A 153 -10.17 -14.06 4.75
CA ARG A 153 -8.85 -13.57 5.18
C ARG A 153 -7.78 -14.60 4.82
N VAL A 154 -6.56 -14.15 4.56
CA VAL A 154 -5.46 -15.06 4.16
C VAL A 154 -5.26 -16.22 5.15
N ALA A 155 -5.37 -15.96 6.45
CA ALA A 155 -5.25 -16.99 7.48
C ALA A 155 -6.39 -18.03 7.41
N GLU A 156 -7.62 -17.58 7.14
CA GLU A 156 -8.80 -18.42 6.98
C GLU A 156 -8.70 -19.26 5.70
N ALA A 157 -8.26 -18.63 4.59
CA ALA A 157 -8.01 -19.32 3.34
C ALA A 157 -6.91 -20.42 3.49
N GLY A 158 -5.87 -20.13 4.28
CA GLY A 158 -4.82 -21.10 4.59
C GLY A 158 -5.29 -22.27 5.47
N ALA A 159 -6.28 -22.02 6.32
CA ALA A 159 -6.87 -23.03 7.21
C ALA A 159 -7.96 -23.91 6.53
N LEU A 160 -8.31 -23.63 5.27
CA LEU A 160 -9.28 -24.46 4.55
C LEU A 160 -8.78 -25.91 4.45
N ALA A 161 -9.61 -26.84 4.92
CA ALA A 161 -9.38 -28.27 4.77
C ALA A 161 -9.74 -28.71 3.34
N VAL A 162 -8.91 -28.38 2.38
CA VAL A 162 -9.11 -28.66 0.96
C VAL A 162 -7.87 -29.31 0.35
N ALA A 163 -8.08 -30.28 -0.53
CA ALA A 163 -7.03 -30.93 -1.33
C ALA A 163 -7.41 -30.84 -2.83
N PRO A 164 -7.23 -29.69 -3.46
CA PRO A 164 -7.61 -29.51 -4.85
C PRO A 164 -6.65 -30.27 -5.77
N SER A 165 -7.19 -30.90 -6.84
CA SER A 165 -6.37 -31.48 -7.90
C SER A 165 -5.74 -30.38 -8.77
N GLN A 166 -6.42 -29.25 -8.93
CA GLN A 166 -6.01 -28.13 -9.77
C GLN A 166 -6.25 -26.82 -9.08
N VAL A 167 -5.30 -25.88 -9.22
CA VAL A 167 -5.45 -24.51 -8.78
C VAL A 167 -5.10 -23.57 -9.94
N LEU A 168 -5.96 -22.62 -10.22
CA LEU A 168 -5.71 -21.55 -11.16
C LEU A 168 -5.69 -20.21 -10.41
N ILE A 169 -4.54 -19.56 -10.43
CA ILE A 169 -4.35 -18.21 -9.87
C ILE A 169 -4.49 -17.22 -11.02
N VAL A 170 -5.40 -16.27 -10.90
CA VAL A 170 -5.71 -15.28 -11.95
C VAL A 170 -5.50 -13.87 -11.43
N GLU A 171 -4.77 -13.06 -12.15
CA GLU A 171 -4.50 -11.68 -11.76
C GLU A 171 -5.68 -10.75 -12.07
N ASN A 172 -6.20 -10.81 -13.29
CA ASN A 172 -7.26 -9.94 -13.75
C ASN A 172 -8.63 -10.36 -13.23
N LEU A 173 -9.40 -9.42 -12.66
CA LEU A 173 -10.72 -9.68 -12.08
C LEU A 173 -11.72 -10.22 -13.13
N THR A 174 -11.73 -9.64 -14.32
CA THR A 174 -12.68 -10.05 -15.39
C THR A 174 -12.37 -11.48 -15.83
N THR A 175 -11.10 -11.83 -15.97
CA THR A 175 -10.67 -13.20 -16.27
C THR A 175 -11.05 -14.15 -15.13
N TYR A 176 -10.83 -13.75 -13.87
CA TYR A 176 -11.25 -14.53 -12.70
C TYR A 176 -12.75 -14.83 -12.69
N LEU A 177 -13.59 -13.85 -13.04
CA LEU A 177 -15.04 -14.02 -13.08
C LEU A 177 -15.50 -14.88 -14.26
N ALA A 178 -14.78 -14.81 -15.40
CA ALA A 178 -15.16 -15.48 -16.64
C ALA A 178 -14.67 -16.93 -16.75
N VAL A 179 -13.50 -17.25 -16.15
CA VAL A 179 -12.91 -18.58 -16.27
C VAL A 179 -13.78 -19.63 -15.56
N PRO A 180 -14.05 -20.80 -16.16
CA PRO A 180 -14.73 -21.88 -15.45
C PRO A 180 -13.87 -22.43 -14.30
N VAL A 181 -14.52 -22.86 -13.21
CA VAL A 181 -13.84 -23.56 -12.13
C VAL A 181 -13.59 -25.00 -12.64
N PRO A 182 -12.32 -25.48 -12.65
CA PRO A 182 -12.04 -26.86 -13.07
C PRO A 182 -12.61 -27.86 -12.06
N GLU A 183 -12.97 -29.04 -12.55
CA GLU A 183 -13.41 -30.14 -11.69
C GLU A 183 -12.34 -30.52 -10.64
N GLY A 184 -12.73 -30.63 -9.37
CA GLY A 184 -11.82 -30.81 -8.24
C GLY A 184 -10.85 -29.65 -8.04
N GLY A 185 -11.20 -28.45 -8.52
CA GLY A 185 -10.30 -27.32 -8.55
C GLY A 185 -10.72 -26.08 -7.76
N VAL A 186 -9.77 -25.17 -7.64
CA VAL A 186 -9.94 -23.86 -7.02
C VAL A 186 -9.40 -22.79 -7.97
N VAL A 187 -10.16 -21.71 -8.16
CA VAL A 187 -9.69 -20.50 -8.84
C VAL A 187 -9.48 -19.41 -7.79
N VAL A 188 -8.28 -18.84 -7.77
CA VAL A 188 -7.86 -17.81 -6.82
C VAL A 188 -7.72 -16.48 -7.54
N TRP A 189 -8.36 -15.42 -7.04
CA TRP A 189 -8.12 -14.08 -7.56
C TRP A 189 -6.92 -13.44 -6.89
N GLY A 190 -5.90 -13.16 -7.70
CA GLY A 190 -4.60 -12.69 -7.26
C GLY A 190 -4.47 -11.22 -6.93
N GLN A 191 -5.41 -10.38 -7.17
CA GLN A 191 -5.51 -8.94 -6.83
C GLN A 191 -4.19 -8.27 -6.37
N GLY A 192 -3.22 -8.06 -7.28
CA GLY A 192 -1.96 -7.37 -6.96
C GLY A 192 -1.17 -8.03 -5.82
N PHE A 193 -0.86 -9.28 -5.97
CA PHE A 193 -0.30 -10.18 -4.95
C PHE A 193 0.91 -9.62 -4.21
N ASP A 194 0.77 -9.55 -2.90
CA ASP A 194 1.89 -9.83 -2.01
C ASP A 194 2.09 -11.37 -2.03
N ALA A 195 3.08 -11.83 -2.78
CA ALA A 195 3.36 -13.26 -2.99
C ALA A 195 3.59 -14.03 -1.68
N GLY A 196 4.02 -13.36 -0.61
CA GLY A 196 4.14 -13.94 0.73
C GLY A 196 2.82 -14.50 1.31
N ARG A 197 1.67 -14.17 0.70
CA ARG A 197 0.37 -14.72 1.10
C ARG A 197 0.13 -16.12 0.60
N LEU A 198 0.64 -16.47 -0.58
CA LEU A 198 0.51 -17.81 -1.15
C LEU A 198 1.22 -18.85 -0.30
N GLY A 199 2.37 -18.53 0.28
CA GLY A 199 3.08 -19.39 1.20
C GLY A 199 2.31 -19.73 2.49
N ARG A 200 1.21 -19.00 2.76
CA ARG A 200 0.32 -19.27 3.90
C ARG A 200 -0.84 -20.21 3.58
N MET A 201 -0.89 -20.77 2.37
CA MET A 201 -1.90 -21.70 1.92
C MET A 201 -1.28 -23.08 1.67
N PRO A 202 -1.17 -23.95 2.70
CA PRO A 202 -0.51 -25.25 2.58
C PRO A 202 -1.10 -26.12 1.47
N TRP A 203 -2.40 -26.01 1.21
CA TRP A 203 -3.08 -26.76 0.17
C TRP A 203 -2.62 -26.42 -1.26
N LEU A 204 -1.95 -25.27 -1.50
CA LEU A 204 -1.29 -25.02 -2.77
C LEU A 204 -0.11 -25.96 -3.02
N GLY A 205 0.62 -26.32 -1.95
CA GLY A 205 1.77 -27.21 -2.05
C GLY A 205 1.41 -28.66 -2.34
N VAL A 206 0.18 -29.10 -2.02
CA VAL A 206 -0.29 -30.47 -2.26
C VAL A 206 -1.14 -30.61 -3.53
N ALA A 207 -1.51 -29.50 -4.17
CA ALA A 207 -2.24 -29.53 -5.43
C ALA A 207 -1.40 -30.19 -6.55
N LEU A 208 -2.00 -31.07 -7.34
CA LEU A 208 -1.32 -31.76 -8.43
C LEU A 208 -0.87 -30.80 -9.54
N ARG A 209 -1.66 -29.73 -9.78
CA ARG A 209 -1.37 -28.72 -10.79
C ARG A 209 -1.67 -27.33 -10.22
N VAL A 210 -0.70 -26.44 -10.23
CA VAL A 210 -0.90 -25.03 -9.92
C VAL A 210 -0.52 -24.21 -11.15
N ARG A 211 -1.45 -23.38 -11.61
CA ARG A 211 -1.27 -22.53 -12.78
C ARG A 211 -1.47 -21.06 -12.43
N TYR A 212 -0.74 -20.19 -13.09
CA TYR A 212 -0.86 -18.75 -12.96
C TYR A 212 -1.18 -18.11 -14.30
N TRP A 213 -2.16 -17.23 -14.34
CA TRP A 213 -2.52 -16.45 -15.49
C TRP A 213 -2.53 -14.96 -15.14
N GLY A 214 -1.50 -14.25 -15.57
CA GLY A 214 -1.33 -12.80 -15.46
C GLY A 214 -1.28 -12.12 -16.81
N ASP A 215 -1.07 -10.81 -16.81
CA ASP A 215 -0.89 -10.02 -17.99
C ASP A 215 0.48 -10.28 -18.66
N LEU A 216 0.55 -10.16 -19.99
CA LEU A 216 1.79 -10.32 -20.77
C LEU A 216 2.58 -9.01 -20.78
N ASP A 217 3.02 -8.57 -19.60
CA ASP A 217 3.85 -7.39 -19.40
C ASP A 217 4.93 -7.63 -18.36
N THR A 218 5.80 -6.64 -18.14
CA THR A 218 6.91 -6.78 -17.19
C THR A 218 6.42 -6.93 -15.75
N HIS A 219 5.25 -6.40 -15.42
CA HIS A 219 4.65 -6.51 -14.09
C HIS A 219 4.10 -7.92 -13.85
N GLY A 220 3.34 -8.48 -14.80
CA GLY A 220 2.80 -9.84 -14.72
C GLY A 220 3.90 -10.91 -14.60
N PHE A 221 5.02 -10.74 -15.32
CA PHE A 221 6.18 -11.63 -15.16
C PHE A 221 6.87 -11.48 -13.80
N ALA A 222 6.98 -10.26 -13.26
CA ALA A 222 7.52 -10.04 -11.93
C ALA A 222 6.63 -10.69 -10.84
N ILE A 223 5.31 -10.63 -10.99
CA ILE A 223 4.38 -11.31 -10.09
C ILE A 223 4.52 -12.83 -10.22
N LEU A 224 4.61 -13.38 -11.43
CA LEU A 224 4.82 -14.82 -11.67
C LEU A 224 6.09 -15.31 -10.96
N ASP A 225 7.18 -14.56 -11.01
CA ASP A 225 8.43 -14.89 -10.32
C ASP A 225 8.25 -14.92 -8.80
N LEU A 226 7.54 -13.92 -8.25
CA LEU A 226 7.18 -13.92 -6.83
C LEU A 226 6.28 -15.11 -6.46
N VAL A 227 5.34 -15.49 -7.31
CA VAL A 227 4.49 -16.67 -7.10
C VAL A 227 5.34 -17.93 -7.10
N ARG A 228 6.29 -18.09 -8.03
CA ARG A 228 7.20 -19.22 -8.10
C ARG A 228 8.10 -19.36 -6.87
N SER A 229 8.50 -18.24 -6.28
CA SER A 229 9.29 -18.27 -5.04
C SER A 229 8.54 -18.91 -3.86
N GLN A 230 7.20 -18.87 -3.87
CA GLN A 230 6.34 -19.44 -2.82
C GLN A 230 5.73 -20.80 -3.21
N VAL A 231 5.50 -21.01 -4.50
CA VAL A 231 4.87 -22.20 -5.07
C VAL A 231 5.71 -22.66 -6.28
N PRO A 232 6.84 -23.36 -6.06
CA PRO A 232 7.82 -23.69 -7.10
C PRO A 232 7.25 -24.48 -8.28
N GLN A 233 6.18 -25.29 -8.06
CA GLN A 233 5.54 -26.09 -9.11
C GLN A 233 4.58 -25.29 -10.01
N VAL A 234 4.42 -23.96 -9.80
CA VAL A 234 3.51 -23.16 -10.61
C VAL A 234 3.98 -23.05 -12.05
N THR A 235 3.06 -23.30 -12.98
CA THR A 235 3.25 -23.07 -14.42
C THR A 235 2.43 -21.88 -14.89
N SER A 236 2.93 -21.11 -15.85
CA SER A 236 2.17 -20.01 -16.46
C SER A 236 1.19 -20.54 -17.51
N VAL A 237 0.09 -19.81 -17.70
CA VAL A 237 -0.90 -20.06 -18.78
C VAL A 237 -0.98 -18.84 -19.65
N LEU A 238 -0.85 -19.01 -20.96
CA LEU A 238 -0.93 -17.91 -21.96
C LEU A 238 0.05 -16.76 -21.70
N MET A 239 1.17 -17.03 -21.03
CA MET A 239 2.23 -16.06 -20.76
C MET A 239 3.52 -16.49 -21.47
N ASP A 240 3.42 -16.82 -22.75
CA ASP A 240 4.51 -17.29 -23.59
C ASP A 240 4.66 -16.43 -24.86
N LEU A 241 5.75 -16.65 -25.58
CA LEU A 241 6.06 -15.92 -26.81
C LEU A 241 5.02 -16.19 -27.91
N ASP A 242 4.52 -17.41 -28.01
CA ASP A 242 3.55 -17.79 -29.04
C ASP A 242 2.24 -17.04 -28.83
N THR A 243 1.76 -16.97 -27.59
CA THR A 243 0.57 -16.18 -27.22
C THR A 243 0.80 -14.69 -27.54
N LEU A 244 1.94 -14.15 -27.16
CA LEU A 244 2.29 -12.76 -27.45
C LEU A 244 2.26 -12.48 -28.96
N LEU A 245 2.92 -13.30 -29.76
CA LEU A 245 3.00 -13.12 -31.21
C LEU A 245 1.65 -13.30 -31.88
N HIS A 246 0.82 -14.26 -31.43
CA HIS A 246 -0.52 -14.50 -31.98
C HIS A 246 -1.45 -13.27 -31.77
N HIS A 247 -1.27 -12.53 -30.70
CA HIS A 247 -2.07 -11.35 -30.36
C HIS A 247 -1.39 -10.01 -30.71
N ARG A 248 -0.53 -9.98 -31.72
CA ARG A 248 0.26 -8.79 -32.12
C ARG A 248 -0.58 -7.54 -32.37
N SER A 249 -1.79 -7.69 -32.90
CA SER A 249 -2.73 -6.59 -33.14
C SER A 249 -3.26 -5.92 -31.86
N ARG A 250 -3.04 -6.52 -30.70
CA ARG A 250 -3.49 -6.03 -29.40
C ARG A 250 -2.35 -5.45 -28.54
N TRP A 251 -1.13 -5.36 -29.09
CA TRP A 251 -0.01 -4.81 -28.35
C TRP A 251 -0.21 -3.33 -28.08
N VAL A 252 0.06 -2.95 -26.86
CA VAL A 252 0.10 -1.56 -26.41
C VAL A 252 1.44 -1.29 -25.74
N PRO A 253 2.01 -0.06 -25.87
CA PRO A 253 3.21 0.30 -25.13
C PRO A 253 2.94 0.21 -23.62
N GLU A 254 3.83 -0.43 -22.89
CA GLU A 254 3.79 -0.47 -21.43
C GLU A 254 4.25 0.88 -20.86
N PRO A 255 3.37 1.67 -20.21
CA PRO A 255 3.71 3.05 -19.81
C PRO A 255 4.72 3.11 -18.66
N LYS A 256 4.80 2.06 -17.84
CA LYS A 256 5.70 1.98 -16.69
C LYS A 256 6.20 0.56 -16.52
N GLN A 257 7.39 0.29 -17.03
CA GLN A 257 8.01 -1.03 -16.92
C GLN A 257 8.49 -1.32 -15.50
N THR A 258 8.25 -2.54 -15.04
CA THR A 258 8.84 -3.07 -13.82
C THR A 258 10.15 -3.74 -14.18
N ARG A 259 11.27 -3.17 -13.72
CA ARG A 259 12.58 -3.81 -13.84
C ARG A 259 12.76 -4.76 -12.66
N ALA A 260 12.39 -6.02 -12.83
CA ALA A 260 12.86 -7.10 -11.98
C ALA A 260 14.18 -7.60 -12.56
N ASP A 261 15.13 -8.00 -11.71
CA ASP A 261 16.35 -8.65 -12.14
C ASP A 261 16.04 -10.10 -12.54
N LEU A 262 15.50 -10.27 -13.74
CA LEU A 262 15.09 -11.57 -14.29
C LEU A 262 16.29 -12.50 -14.51
N ALA A 263 17.53 -12.02 -14.39
CA ALA A 263 18.73 -12.83 -14.45
C ALA A 263 18.85 -13.81 -13.26
N ALA A 264 18.24 -13.49 -12.10
CA ALA A 264 18.15 -14.39 -10.96
C ALA A 264 17.03 -15.45 -11.15
N ALA A 265 16.04 -15.15 -11.98
CA ALA A 265 14.92 -16.05 -12.33
C ALA A 265 15.27 -17.04 -13.46
N GLY A 266 16.49 -17.02 -13.97
CA GLY A 266 16.98 -17.72 -15.16
C GLY A 266 17.14 -19.25 -15.08
N GLN A 267 16.38 -19.91 -14.24
CA GLN A 267 16.30 -21.37 -14.25
C GLN A 267 14.82 -21.80 -14.29
N ALA A 268 14.17 -21.74 -15.39
CA ALA A 268 13.07 -22.65 -15.76
C ALA A 268 12.19 -22.14 -16.90
N TYR A 269 12.72 -21.63 -17.98
CA TYR A 269 12.01 -21.79 -19.23
C TYR A 269 12.53 -23.09 -19.88
N GLN A 270 11.89 -24.20 -19.57
CA GLN A 270 11.92 -25.38 -20.44
C GLN A 270 10.62 -25.32 -21.25
N PRO A 271 10.69 -25.14 -22.60
CA PRO A 271 9.54 -25.38 -23.45
C PRO A 271 9.13 -26.82 -23.27
N GLY A 272 7.86 -27.03 -22.86
CA GLY A 272 7.32 -28.35 -22.65
C GLY A 272 7.45 -29.21 -23.90
N ALA A 273 7.93 -30.44 -23.68
CA ALA A 273 7.84 -31.55 -24.62
C ALA A 273 6.37 -32.02 -24.77
#